data_0cd0fbf5ce0a628a6848216bd5604aca
#
_entry.id   0cd0fbf5ce0a628a6848216bd5604aca
#
_cell.length_a   1.000
_cell.length_b   1.000
_cell.length_c   1.000
_cell.angle_alpha   90.00
_cell.angle_beta   90.00
_cell.angle_gamma   90.00
#
_symmetry.space_group_name_H-M   'P 1'
#
loop_
_entity.id
_entity.type
_entity.pdbx_description
1 polymer ?
#
loop_
_entity_poly.entity_id
_entity_poly.type
_entity_poly.pdbx_seq_one_letter_code
_entity_poly.pdbx_strand_id
1 'polypeptide(L)'
;MRVALVDYGAGNLASVRKALQACGAEVVVPGEAAALAAAGAVVIPGVGHFAATAALGDTWRSAVRAFIAAGGPLLGICLGQQWLFDGSAEAVDVPGLGVLAGRCAHLRDLPAEPRPAGLAADGPPGRGLKVPHVGWNDVRVVRPSPLVHGLEPGDQAYFTHAYGAPVTADAVATTEHGAVFASAVQRGRVCGVQFHPEKSSDLGLTVLRNFLGMAAGA
;
A
#
# COMPACT_ATOMS: atom_id res chain seq x y z
N MET A 1 16.94 1.10 13.16
CA MET A 1 17.14 1.51 11.75
C MET A 1 16.46 2.84 11.53
N ARG A 2 17.07 3.75 10.76
CA ARG A 2 16.52 5.08 10.45
C ARG A 2 15.55 4.99 9.27
N VAL A 3 14.28 5.37 9.50
CA VAL A 3 13.20 5.33 8.51
C VAL A 3 12.75 6.74 8.16
N ALA A 4 12.81 7.11 6.89
CA ALA A 4 12.25 8.36 6.39
C ALA A 4 10.74 8.20 6.15
N LEU A 5 9.93 8.89 6.93
CA LEU A 5 8.48 8.96 6.75
C LEU A 5 8.15 10.25 5.96
N VAL A 6 7.75 10.07 4.71
CA VAL A 6 7.52 11.20 3.80
C VAL A 6 6.22 11.91 4.17
N ASP A 7 6.32 13.23 4.39
CA ASP A 7 5.16 14.11 4.58
C ASP A 7 4.92 14.93 3.30
N TYR A 8 3.75 14.75 2.70
CA TYR A 8 3.30 15.52 1.55
C TYR A 8 1.89 16.11 1.78
N GLY A 9 1.51 16.26 3.05
CA GLY A 9 0.23 16.84 3.46
C GLY A 9 -0.97 15.88 3.39
N ALA A 10 -0.76 14.60 3.07
CA ALA A 10 -1.82 13.60 2.98
C ALA A 10 -1.44 12.35 3.77
N GLY A 11 -1.83 12.26 5.02
CA GLY A 11 -1.56 11.07 5.82
C GLY A 11 -1.76 11.25 7.31
N ASN A 12 -2.02 10.15 8.01
CA ASN A 12 -1.99 10.11 9.47
C ASN A 12 -0.56 9.81 9.95
N LEU A 13 0.35 10.78 9.73
CA LEU A 13 1.76 10.63 10.06
C LEU A 13 1.99 10.25 11.53
N ALA A 14 1.20 10.81 12.46
CA ALA A 14 1.37 10.55 13.88
C ALA A 14 1.18 9.07 14.23
N SER A 15 0.13 8.44 13.67
CA SER A 15 -0.16 7.03 13.92
C SER A 15 0.86 6.11 13.23
N VAL A 16 1.24 6.41 11.99
CA VAL A 16 2.26 5.62 11.26
C VAL A 16 3.62 5.73 11.97
N ARG A 17 4.02 6.94 12.39
CA ARG A 17 5.25 7.15 13.20
C ARG A 17 5.23 6.29 14.46
N LYS A 18 4.13 6.34 15.23
CA LYS A 18 3.97 5.57 16.46
C LYS A 18 4.10 4.06 16.24
N ALA A 19 3.46 3.54 15.18
CA ALA A 19 3.52 2.12 14.85
C ALA A 19 4.94 1.70 14.42
N LEU A 20 5.64 2.49 13.59
CA LEU A 20 7.03 2.23 13.21
C LEU A 20 7.97 2.27 14.42
N GLN A 21 7.80 3.24 15.32
CA GLN A 21 8.58 3.34 16.56
C GLN A 21 8.34 2.14 17.48
N ALA A 22 7.09 1.67 17.59
CA ALA A 22 6.75 0.45 18.34
C ALA A 22 7.42 -0.80 17.77
N CYS A 23 7.74 -0.78 16.46
CA CYS A 23 8.52 -1.83 15.79
C CYS A 23 10.05 -1.60 15.85
N GLY A 24 10.54 -0.62 16.60
CA GLY A 24 11.97 -0.37 16.82
C GLY A 24 12.64 0.53 15.78
N ALA A 25 11.86 1.26 14.95
CA ALA A 25 12.41 2.21 13.99
C ALA A 25 12.71 3.58 14.63
N GLU A 26 13.82 4.20 14.22
CA GLU A 26 14.07 5.63 14.40
C GLU A 26 13.41 6.38 13.24
N VAL A 27 12.29 7.06 13.48
CA VAL A 27 11.52 7.72 12.44
C VAL A 27 11.89 9.19 12.30
N VAL A 28 12.29 9.58 11.10
CA VAL A 28 12.55 10.98 10.72
C VAL A 28 11.55 11.41 9.65
N VAL A 29 11.14 12.67 9.70
CA VAL A 29 10.32 13.28 8.65
C VAL A 29 11.22 14.23 7.86
N PRO A 30 11.64 13.86 6.64
CA PRO A 30 12.55 14.70 5.87
C PRO A 30 11.83 15.96 5.37
N GLY A 31 12.47 17.12 5.53
CA GLY A 31 11.95 18.39 4.98
C GLY A 31 12.21 18.56 3.48
N GLU A 32 13.13 17.76 2.92
CA GLU A 32 13.50 17.81 1.50
C GLU A 32 13.80 16.41 0.95
N ALA A 33 13.58 16.22 -0.34
CA ALA A 33 13.69 14.93 -1.00
C ALA A 33 15.14 14.37 -0.99
N ALA A 34 16.16 15.22 -1.01
CA ALA A 34 17.56 14.81 -0.98
C ALA A 34 17.92 14.01 0.29
N ALA A 35 17.21 14.25 1.40
CA ALA A 35 17.45 13.55 2.66
C ALA A 35 17.10 12.05 2.59
N LEU A 36 16.34 11.59 1.57
CA LEU A 36 16.03 10.19 1.37
C LEU A 36 17.29 9.33 1.15
N ALA A 37 18.34 9.89 0.54
CA ALA A 37 19.59 9.17 0.27
C ALA A 37 20.29 8.66 1.55
N ALA A 38 20.05 9.28 2.70
CA ALA A 38 20.63 8.90 3.99
C ALA A 38 19.71 7.98 4.83
N ALA A 39 18.54 7.61 4.29
CA ALA A 39 17.60 6.75 5.01
C ALA A 39 17.95 5.27 4.84
N GLY A 40 17.72 4.47 5.89
CA GLY A 40 17.79 3.01 5.81
C GLY A 40 16.56 2.40 5.15
N ALA A 41 15.40 3.08 5.25
CA ALA A 41 14.16 2.74 4.59
C ALA A 41 13.30 4.00 4.36
N VAL A 42 12.40 3.94 3.39
CA VAL A 42 11.43 5.01 3.09
C VAL A 42 10.01 4.49 3.26
N VAL A 43 9.16 5.24 3.96
CA VAL A 43 7.72 4.98 4.07
C VAL A 43 6.96 6.15 3.49
N ILE A 44 6.06 5.87 2.55
CA ILE A 44 5.15 6.85 1.93
C ILE A 44 3.74 6.51 2.40
N PRO A 45 3.24 7.18 3.44
CA PRO A 45 1.87 7.02 3.89
C PRO A 45 0.94 7.82 2.98
N GLY A 46 -0.36 7.62 3.12
CA GLY A 46 -1.33 8.51 2.48
C GLY A 46 -2.75 8.14 2.79
N VAL A 47 -3.59 9.15 2.85
CA VAL A 47 -5.06 9.04 2.95
C VAL A 47 -5.71 10.09 2.08
N GLY A 48 -6.95 9.85 1.66
CA GLY A 48 -7.74 10.81 0.89
C GLY A 48 -7.64 10.58 -0.62
N HIS A 49 -7.81 11.62 -1.39
CA HIS A 49 -7.94 11.61 -2.84
C HIS A 49 -6.57 11.50 -3.54
N PHE A 50 -6.49 10.72 -4.63
CA PHE A 50 -5.24 10.48 -5.35
C PHE A 50 -4.55 11.78 -5.85
N ALA A 51 -5.31 12.82 -6.13
CA ALA A 51 -4.75 14.11 -6.52
C ALA A 51 -3.77 14.71 -5.48
N ALA A 52 -3.89 14.33 -4.21
CA ALA A 52 -2.94 14.79 -3.19
C ALA A 52 -1.50 14.33 -3.46
N THR A 53 -1.32 13.22 -4.19
CA THR A 53 0.02 12.73 -4.57
C THR A 53 0.75 13.65 -5.55
N ALA A 54 0.07 14.63 -6.16
CA ALA A 54 0.71 15.66 -6.97
C ALA A 54 1.73 16.49 -6.16
N ALA A 55 1.57 16.58 -4.84
CA ALA A 55 2.55 17.19 -3.95
C ALA A 55 3.89 16.44 -3.91
N LEU A 56 3.90 15.14 -4.29
CA LEU A 56 5.11 14.36 -4.57
C LEU A 56 5.63 14.65 -5.98
N GLY A 57 5.83 15.92 -6.30
CA GLY A 57 6.29 16.41 -7.60
C GLY A 57 7.64 15.82 -8.05
N ASP A 58 8.19 16.32 -9.16
CA ASP A 58 9.33 15.71 -9.83
C ASP A 58 10.56 15.52 -8.93
N THR A 59 10.80 16.43 -7.99
CA THR A 59 11.91 16.33 -7.04
C THR A 59 11.79 15.11 -6.13
N TRP A 60 10.64 14.92 -5.50
CA TRP A 60 10.36 13.75 -4.67
C TRP A 60 10.34 12.47 -5.49
N ARG A 61 9.70 12.50 -6.65
CA ARG A 61 9.62 11.37 -7.57
C ARG A 61 11.00 10.89 -8.00
N SER A 62 11.89 11.82 -8.38
CA SER A 62 13.26 11.53 -8.78
C SER A 62 14.07 10.96 -7.62
N ALA A 63 13.97 11.54 -6.41
CA ALA A 63 14.68 11.06 -5.23
C ALA A 63 14.23 9.66 -4.81
N VAL A 64 12.91 9.38 -4.83
CA VAL A 64 12.37 8.05 -4.53
C VAL A 64 12.82 7.02 -5.55
N ARG A 65 12.81 7.35 -6.85
CA ARG A 65 13.32 6.47 -7.90
C ARG A 65 14.81 6.18 -7.73
N ALA A 66 15.62 7.19 -7.42
CA ALA A 66 17.05 7.03 -7.16
C ALA A 66 17.30 6.14 -5.92
N PHE A 67 16.51 6.33 -4.86
CA PHE A 67 16.58 5.50 -3.66
C PHE A 67 16.26 4.01 -3.96
N ILE A 68 15.19 3.75 -4.73
CA ILE A 68 14.82 2.40 -5.17
C ILE A 68 15.93 1.80 -6.06
N ALA A 69 16.46 2.56 -7.01
CA ALA A 69 17.52 2.10 -7.91
C ALA A 69 18.81 1.74 -7.16
N ALA A 70 19.09 2.40 -6.05
CA ALA A 70 20.19 2.05 -5.14
C ALA A 70 19.88 0.83 -4.25
N GLY A 71 18.74 0.15 -4.43
CA GLY A 71 18.32 -1.01 -3.65
C GLY A 71 17.64 -0.64 -2.32
N GLY A 72 17.29 0.62 -2.13
CA GLY A 72 16.63 1.11 -0.92
C GLY A 72 15.23 0.52 -0.73
N PRO A 73 14.89 0.04 0.48
CA PRO A 73 13.57 -0.52 0.77
C PRO A 73 12.52 0.58 0.93
N LEU A 74 11.38 0.39 0.28
CA LEU A 74 10.27 1.34 0.27
C LEU A 74 8.95 0.65 0.62
N LEU A 75 8.14 1.29 1.47
CA LEU A 75 6.77 0.88 1.79
C LEU A 75 5.78 2.01 1.48
N GLY A 76 4.83 1.75 0.57
CA GLY A 76 3.66 2.58 0.36
C GLY A 76 2.48 2.10 1.22
N ILE A 77 1.81 3.01 1.94
CA ILE A 77 0.63 2.68 2.77
C ILE A 77 -0.60 3.37 2.18
N CYS A 78 -1.63 2.60 1.88
CA CYS A 78 -2.92 3.03 1.33
C CYS A 78 -2.73 3.87 0.05
N LEU A 79 -2.95 5.19 0.10
CA LEU A 79 -2.68 6.08 -1.02
C LEU A 79 -1.21 6.01 -1.50
N GLY A 80 -0.27 5.79 -0.57
CA GLY A 80 1.14 5.56 -0.88
C GLY A 80 1.37 4.29 -1.70
N GLN A 81 0.62 3.19 -1.44
CA GLN A 81 0.66 2.02 -2.31
C GLN A 81 0.13 2.35 -3.70
N GLN A 82 -1.01 3.04 -3.79
CA GLN A 82 -1.62 3.41 -5.07
C GLN A 82 -0.67 4.27 -5.91
N TRP A 83 0.09 5.16 -5.28
CA TRP A 83 1.08 6.00 -5.96
C TRP A 83 2.24 5.20 -6.58
N LEU A 84 2.55 3.98 -6.11
CA LEU A 84 3.59 3.13 -6.70
C LEU A 84 3.24 2.64 -8.11
N PHE A 85 1.96 2.59 -8.46
CA PHE A 85 1.45 2.21 -9.77
C PHE A 85 1.57 3.34 -10.81
N ASP A 86 1.08 3.11 -12.03
CA ASP A 86 1.13 4.11 -13.12
C ASP A 86 0.22 5.32 -12.85
N GLY A 87 -0.77 5.18 -11.97
CA GLY A 87 -1.70 6.22 -11.57
C GLY A 87 -3.02 5.67 -11.07
N SER A 88 -4.04 6.52 -11.00
CA SER A 88 -5.38 6.15 -10.54
C SER A 88 -6.46 6.76 -11.44
N ALA A 89 -7.57 6.05 -11.61
CA ALA A 89 -8.77 6.59 -12.25
C ALA A 89 -9.44 7.69 -11.41
N GLU A 90 -9.06 7.82 -10.14
CA GLU A 90 -9.54 8.89 -9.26
C GLU A 90 -9.02 10.29 -9.65
N ALA A 91 -7.82 10.36 -10.25
CA ALA A 91 -7.22 11.59 -10.79
C ALA A 91 -6.37 11.23 -12.01
N VAL A 92 -7.01 11.22 -13.18
CA VAL A 92 -6.43 10.69 -14.43
C VAL A 92 -5.19 11.44 -14.90
N ASP A 93 -5.12 12.73 -14.61
CA ASP A 93 -4.01 13.62 -15.00
C ASP A 93 -2.83 13.60 -14.01
N VAL A 94 -2.98 12.93 -12.87
CA VAL A 94 -1.92 12.79 -11.87
C VAL A 94 -1.23 11.43 -12.07
N PRO A 95 0.03 11.41 -12.50
CA PRO A 95 0.74 10.15 -12.68
C PRO A 95 1.15 9.56 -11.33
N GLY A 96 1.16 8.23 -11.24
CA GLY A 96 1.81 7.50 -10.17
C GLY A 96 3.34 7.49 -10.31
N LEU A 97 4.04 6.83 -9.40
CA LEU A 97 5.49 6.63 -9.51
C LEU A 97 5.85 5.69 -10.68
N GLY A 98 4.95 4.77 -11.05
CA GLY A 98 5.13 3.86 -12.18
C GLY A 98 6.26 2.84 -11.97
N VAL A 99 6.49 2.41 -10.73
CA VAL A 99 7.40 1.29 -10.42
C VAL A 99 6.67 -0.04 -10.40
N LEU A 100 5.36 -0.03 -10.29
CA LEU A 100 4.46 -1.18 -10.43
C LEU A 100 3.53 -0.92 -11.62
N ALA A 101 3.29 -1.94 -12.43
CA ALA A 101 2.45 -1.82 -13.62
C ALA A 101 0.95 -1.81 -13.29
N GLY A 102 0.19 -1.00 -14.03
CA GLY A 102 -1.25 -0.89 -13.93
C GLY A 102 -1.72 0.40 -13.26
N ARG A 103 -3.02 0.65 -13.35
CA ARG A 103 -3.67 1.83 -12.75
C ARG A 103 -4.68 1.40 -11.69
N CYS A 104 -4.73 2.11 -10.58
CA CYS A 104 -5.77 1.92 -9.59
C CYS A 104 -7.13 2.32 -10.18
N ALA A 105 -8.15 1.54 -9.88
CA ALA A 105 -9.51 1.76 -10.36
C ALA A 105 -10.48 1.84 -9.20
N HIS A 106 -11.65 2.43 -9.44
CA HIS A 106 -12.73 2.41 -8.45
C HIS A 106 -13.16 0.97 -8.19
N LEU A 107 -13.48 0.60 -6.95
CA LEU A 107 -13.79 -0.78 -6.55
C LEU A 107 -14.94 -1.40 -7.37
N ARG A 108 -15.88 -0.59 -7.88
CA ARG A 108 -16.97 -1.08 -8.75
C ARG A 108 -16.51 -1.46 -10.15
N ASP A 109 -15.34 -0.97 -10.57
CA ASP A 109 -14.78 -1.17 -11.91
C ASP A 109 -13.69 -2.25 -11.92
N LEU A 110 -13.28 -2.73 -10.75
CA LEU A 110 -12.36 -3.86 -10.62
C LEU A 110 -13.08 -5.19 -10.87
N PRO A 111 -12.38 -6.21 -11.40
CA PRO A 111 -12.99 -7.51 -11.65
C PRO A 111 -13.41 -8.17 -10.33
N ALA A 112 -14.59 -8.79 -10.33
CA ALA A 112 -14.99 -9.72 -9.29
C ALA A 112 -14.18 -11.03 -9.43
N GLU A 113 -13.96 -11.76 -8.32
CA GLU A 113 -13.41 -13.10 -8.43
C GLU A 113 -14.32 -14.00 -9.30
N PRO A 114 -13.74 -14.92 -10.11
CA PRO A 114 -14.51 -16.00 -10.71
C PRO A 114 -15.12 -16.84 -9.57
N ARG A 115 -16.44 -16.79 -9.45
CA ARG A 115 -17.16 -17.66 -8.50
C ARG A 115 -17.25 -19.08 -9.06
N PRO A 116 -17.21 -20.10 -8.20
CA PRO A 116 -17.51 -21.46 -8.63
C PRO A 116 -18.86 -21.52 -9.36
N ALA A 117 -18.90 -22.26 -10.46
CA ALA A 117 -20.14 -22.46 -11.23
C ALA A 117 -21.26 -22.98 -10.30
N GLY A 118 -22.39 -22.27 -10.26
CA GLY A 118 -23.54 -22.63 -9.42
C GLY A 118 -23.88 -21.64 -8.30
N LEU A 119 -22.98 -20.70 -7.96
CA LEU A 119 -23.32 -19.59 -7.07
C LEU A 119 -23.65 -18.35 -7.92
N ALA A 120 -24.93 -18.14 -8.19
CA ALA A 120 -25.38 -16.92 -8.87
C ALA A 120 -25.03 -15.70 -8.01
N ALA A 121 -24.47 -14.66 -8.65
CA ALA A 121 -24.43 -13.35 -8.03
C ALA A 121 -25.87 -12.84 -7.94
N ASP A 122 -26.31 -12.38 -6.77
CA ASP A 122 -27.58 -11.66 -6.64
C ASP A 122 -27.48 -10.29 -7.29
N GLY A 123 -27.51 -10.25 -8.61
CA GLY A 123 -27.46 -9.04 -9.43
C GLY A 123 -26.14 -8.80 -10.19
N PRO A 124 -26.09 -7.73 -11.01
CA PRO A 124 -24.90 -7.37 -11.76
C PRO A 124 -23.71 -7.04 -10.84
N PRO A 125 -22.46 -7.22 -11.31
CA PRO A 125 -21.26 -6.91 -10.54
C PRO A 125 -21.34 -5.50 -9.92
N GLY A 126 -21.02 -5.38 -8.64
CA GLY A 126 -21.02 -4.10 -7.91
C GLY A 126 -22.39 -3.60 -7.43
N ARG A 127 -23.51 -4.28 -7.72
CA ARG A 127 -24.82 -3.88 -7.20
C ARG A 127 -24.92 -4.21 -5.71
N GLY A 128 -25.11 -3.17 -4.87
CA GLY A 128 -25.15 -3.30 -3.41
C GLY A 128 -23.78 -3.15 -2.72
N LEU A 129 -22.70 -3.05 -3.50
CA LEU A 129 -21.37 -2.80 -2.94
C LEU A 129 -21.33 -1.43 -2.25
N LYS A 130 -21.09 -1.44 -0.93
CA LYS A 130 -20.90 -0.21 -0.17
C LYS A 130 -19.49 0.33 -0.43
N VAL A 131 -19.40 1.48 -1.10
CA VAL A 131 -18.16 2.20 -1.33
C VAL A 131 -18.25 3.56 -0.63
N PRO A 132 -17.22 3.96 0.11
CA PRO A 132 -15.91 3.32 0.27
C PRO A 132 -15.96 2.02 1.08
N HIS A 133 -14.95 1.15 0.85
CA HIS A 133 -14.62 0.03 1.71
C HIS A 133 -14.05 0.58 3.02
N VAL A 134 -14.82 0.51 4.10
CA VAL A 134 -14.43 0.98 5.44
C VAL A 134 -14.68 -0.12 6.45
N GLY A 135 -13.64 -0.56 7.12
CA GLY A 135 -13.71 -1.58 8.17
C GLY A 135 -12.64 -2.64 8.07
N TRP A 136 -12.82 -3.67 8.88
CA TRP A 136 -11.94 -4.84 8.91
C TRP A 136 -12.35 -5.82 7.82
N ASN A 137 -11.34 -6.39 7.14
CA ASN A 137 -11.57 -7.40 6.11
C ASN A 137 -10.36 -8.32 5.99
N ASP A 138 -10.58 -9.52 5.45
CA ASP A 138 -9.58 -10.57 5.33
C ASP A 138 -8.45 -10.18 4.37
N VAL A 139 -7.23 -10.53 4.76
CA VAL A 139 -6.02 -10.42 3.93
C VAL A 139 -5.62 -11.83 3.50
N ARG A 140 -5.89 -12.17 2.25
CA ARG A 140 -5.56 -13.49 1.69
C ARG A 140 -4.19 -13.46 1.06
N VAL A 141 -3.21 -14.16 1.63
CA VAL A 141 -1.89 -14.34 1.02
C VAL A 141 -2.04 -15.22 -0.24
N VAL A 142 -1.62 -14.68 -1.40
CA VAL A 142 -1.70 -15.36 -2.70
C VAL A 142 -0.34 -15.79 -3.24
N ARG A 143 0.74 -15.22 -2.67
CA ARG A 143 2.11 -15.56 -3.01
C ARG A 143 3.01 -15.41 -1.77
N PRO A 144 3.88 -16.37 -1.46
CA PRO A 144 4.87 -16.22 -0.40
C PRO A 144 5.71 -14.96 -0.58
N SER A 145 5.88 -14.20 0.49
CA SER A 145 6.66 -12.96 0.48
C SER A 145 7.11 -12.64 1.90
N PRO A 146 8.35 -12.13 2.09
CA PRO A 146 8.78 -11.65 3.39
C PRO A 146 7.85 -10.60 4.00
N LEU A 147 7.22 -9.74 3.18
CA LEU A 147 6.30 -8.69 3.67
C LEU A 147 5.12 -9.26 4.44
N VAL A 148 4.55 -10.36 3.97
CA VAL A 148 3.34 -11.01 4.53
C VAL A 148 3.66 -12.29 5.29
N HIS A 149 4.92 -12.49 5.66
CA HIS A 149 5.33 -13.66 6.45
C HIS A 149 4.65 -13.65 7.81
N GLY A 150 4.14 -14.83 8.21
CA GLY A 150 3.43 -15.02 9.48
C GLY A 150 1.97 -14.55 9.47
N LEU A 151 1.41 -14.15 8.32
CA LEU A 151 -0.02 -13.96 8.17
C LEU A 151 -0.70 -15.31 7.90
N GLU A 152 -1.83 -15.54 8.58
CA GLU A 152 -2.58 -16.77 8.51
C GLU A 152 -3.98 -16.56 7.86
N PRO A 153 -4.62 -17.60 7.32
CA PRO A 153 -5.98 -17.50 6.83
C PRO A 153 -6.95 -17.00 7.91
N GLY A 154 -7.71 -15.94 7.57
CA GLY A 154 -8.66 -15.29 8.49
C GLY A 154 -8.07 -14.06 9.21
N ASP A 155 -6.79 -13.75 8.99
CA ASP A 155 -6.22 -12.50 9.47
C ASP A 155 -6.87 -11.29 8.80
N GLN A 156 -7.25 -10.30 9.60
CA GLN A 156 -7.97 -9.12 9.15
C GLN A 156 -7.16 -7.85 9.33
N ALA A 157 -7.28 -6.95 8.35
CA ALA A 157 -6.72 -5.61 8.40
C ALA A 157 -7.81 -4.54 8.27
N TYR A 158 -7.50 -3.32 8.67
CA TYR A 158 -8.38 -2.17 8.56
C TYR A 158 -8.18 -1.43 7.24
N PHE A 159 -9.26 -1.29 6.49
CA PHE A 159 -9.32 -0.59 5.20
C PHE A 159 -10.16 0.68 5.28
N THR A 160 -9.83 1.67 4.45
CA THR A 160 -10.66 2.86 4.20
C THR A 160 -10.28 3.45 2.85
N HIS A 161 -10.91 2.96 1.77
CA HIS A 161 -10.60 3.39 0.40
C HIS A 161 -11.79 3.12 -0.55
N ALA A 162 -11.85 3.87 -1.64
CA ALA A 162 -12.82 3.67 -2.73
C ALA A 162 -12.16 3.16 -4.02
N TYR A 163 -10.84 3.33 -4.13
CA TYR A 163 -10.02 2.89 -5.27
C TYR A 163 -9.00 1.87 -4.79
N GLY A 164 -8.70 0.89 -5.62
CA GLY A 164 -7.76 -0.18 -5.32
C GLY A 164 -6.84 -0.50 -6.49
N ALA A 165 -5.69 -1.08 -6.17
CA ALA A 165 -4.75 -1.54 -7.17
C ALA A 165 -5.21 -2.84 -7.83
N PRO A 166 -4.96 -3.04 -9.14
CA PRO A 166 -5.26 -4.30 -9.81
C PRO A 166 -4.40 -5.43 -9.25
N VAL A 167 -4.90 -6.66 -9.33
CA VAL A 167 -4.11 -7.84 -9.01
C VAL A 167 -3.16 -8.13 -10.18
N THR A 168 -1.87 -7.95 -9.93
CA THR A 168 -0.79 -8.19 -10.90
C THR A 168 0.16 -9.28 -10.37
N ALA A 169 1.20 -9.60 -11.13
CA ALA A 169 2.25 -10.54 -10.68
C ALA A 169 3.00 -10.06 -9.42
N ASP A 170 2.92 -8.77 -9.08
CA ASP A 170 3.52 -8.21 -7.87
C ASP A 170 2.62 -8.34 -6.63
N ALA A 171 1.35 -8.74 -6.80
CA ALA A 171 0.46 -8.98 -5.66
C ALA A 171 0.97 -10.15 -4.81
N VAL A 172 1.08 -9.93 -3.52
CA VAL A 172 1.44 -10.95 -2.51
C VAL A 172 0.26 -11.27 -1.61
N ALA A 173 -0.69 -10.35 -1.47
CA ALA A 173 -1.98 -10.60 -0.85
C ALA A 173 -3.11 -9.87 -1.57
N THR A 174 -4.29 -10.44 -1.49
CA THR A 174 -5.54 -9.88 -2.04
C THR A 174 -6.61 -9.78 -0.97
N THR A 175 -7.58 -8.90 -1.22
CA THR A 175 -8.78 -8.77 -0.40
C THR A 175 -9.99 -8.65 -1.34
N GLU A 176 -11.10 -9.24 -0.96
CA GLU A 176 -12.37 -9.14 -1.68
C GLU A 176 -13.33 -8.19 -0.95
N HIS A 177 -13.82 -7.19 -1.68
CA HIS A 177 -14.93 -6.33 -1.25
C HIS A 177 -15.79 -6.04 -2.47
N GLY A 178 -16.63 -7.01 -2.84
CA GLY A 178 -17.42 -7.01 -4.10
C GLY A 178 -16.57 -7.03 -5.38
N ALA A 179 -15.29 -6.75 -5.26
CA ALA A 179 -14.26 -6.88 -6.27
C ALA A 179 -12.96 -7.32 -5.57
N VAL A 180 -12.06 -7.94 -6.31
CA VAL A 180 -10.76 -8.36 -5.81
C VAL A 180 -9.72 -7.32 -6.17
N PHE A 181 -8.94 -6.90 -5.18
CA PHE A 181 -7.85 -5.95 -5.34
C PHE A 181 -6.57 -6.43 -4.63
N ALA A 182 -5.44 -5.90 -5.04
CA ALA A 182 -4.17 -6.18 -4.37
C ALA A 182 -4.13 -5.45 -3.03
N SER A 183 -4.29 -6.18 -1.93
CA SER A 183 -4.18 -5.65 -0.57
C SER A 183 -2.74 -5.52 -0.09
N ALA A 184 -1.81 -6.32 -0.64
CA ALA A 184 -0.37 -6.13 -0.48
C ALA A 184 0.37 -6.48 -1.77
N VAL A 185 1.42 -5.72 -2.06
CA VAL A 185 2.28 -5.89 -3.25
C VAL A 185 3.74 -5.88 -2.84
N GLN A 186 4.57 -6.64 -3.60
CA GLN A 186 6.02 -6.62 -3.45
C GLN A 186 6.74 -6.90 -4.76
N ARG A 187 7.66 -5.99 -5.12
CA ARG A 187 8.66 -6.15 -6.18
C ARG A 187 10.04 -5.85 -5.61
N GLY A 188 10.85 -6.88 -5.39
CA GLY A 188 12.13 -6.74 -4.71
C GLY A 188 11.95 -6.15 -3.32
N ARG A 189 12.54 -4.97 -3.08
CA ARG A 189 12.44 -4.24 -1.81
C ARG A 189 11.39 -3.12 -1.84
N VAL A 190 10.64 -2.99 -2.92
CA VAL A 190 9.48 -2.07 -3.03
C VAL A 190 8.23 -2.81 -2.60
N CYS A 191 7.62 -2.34 -1.55
CA CYS A 191 6.43 -2.91 -0.90
C CYS A 191 5.28 -1.91 -0.89
N GLY A 192 4.06 -2.42 -0.87
CA GLY A 192 2.87 -1.61 -0.64
C GLY A 192 1.79 -2.40 0.07
N VAL A 193 0.97 -1.70 0.87
CA VAL A 193 -0.23 -2.24 1.50
C VAL A 193 -1.40 -1.28 1.34
N GLN A 194 -2.58 -1.79 0.93
CA GLN A 194 -3.79 -0.97 0.76
C GLN A 194 -4.47 -0.68 2.10
N PHE A 195 -4.30 -1.55 3.06
CA PHE A 195 -4.79 -1.35 4.42
C PHE A 195 -3.90 -0.41 5.23
N HIS A 196 -4.37 -0.05 6.41
CA HIS A 196 -3.65 0.78 7.37
C HIS A 196 -2.99 -0.08 8.44
N PRO A 197 -1.70 -0.44 8.32
CA PRO A 197 -1.04 -1.28 9.32
C PRO A 197 -1.03 -0.62 10.71
N GLU A 198 -0.98 0.71 10.79
CA GLU A 198 -1.04 1.48 12.04
C GLU A 198 -2.41 1.41 12.74
N LYS A 199 -3.42 0.79 12.07
CA LYS A 199 -4.78 0.58 12.59
C LYS A 199 -5.20 -0.89 12.59
N SER A 200 -4.29 -1.80 12.23
CA SER A 200 -4.59 -3.22 11.98
C SER A 200 -4.04 -4.13 13.08
N SER A 201 -3.97 -3.65 14.32
CA SER A 201 -3.56 -4.42 15.49
C SER A 201 -2.27 -5.22 15.25
N ASP A 202 -2.22 -6.49 15.68
CA ASP A 202 -1.02 -7.34 15.60
C ASP A 202 -0.63 -7.67 14.15
N LEU A 203 -1.61 -7.87 13.24
CA LEU A 203 -1.34 -8.05 11.82
C LEU A 203 -0.55 -6.86 11.27
N GLY A 204 -1.00 -5.65 11.55
CA GLY A 204 -0.35 -4.45 11.08
C GLY A 204 1.08 -4.30 11.60
N LEU A 205 1.30 -4.58 12.89
CA LEU A 205 2.64 -4.58 13.49
C LEU A 205 3.53 -5.68 12.90
N THR A 206 2.99 -6.85 12.59
CA THR A 206 3.71 -7.94 11.93
C THR A 206 4.21 -7.50 10.55
N VAL A 207 3.34 -6.91 9.73
CA VAL A 207 3.72 -6.40 8.40
C VAL A 207 4.79 -5.30 8.50
N LEU A 208 4.68 -4.39 9.46
CA LEU A 208 5.70 -3.35 9.67
C LEU A 208 7.03 -3.95 10.13
N ARG A 209 7.04 -4.94 11.06
CA ARG A 209 8.26 -5.64 11.47
C ARG A 209 8.90 -6.38 10.30
N ASN A 210 8.10 -7.05 9.48
CA ASN A 210 8.57 -7.75 8.28
C ASN A 210 9.25 -6.79 7.32
N PHE A 211 8.63 -5.64 7.03
CA PHE A 211 9.24 -4.60 6.21
C PHE A 211 10.57 -4.10 6.78
N LEU A 212 10.63 -3.83 8.09
CA LEU A 212 11.84 -3.38 8.77
C LEU A 212 12.93 -4.46 8.76
N GLY A 213 12.57 -5.74 8.92
CA GLY A 213 13.49 -6.88 8.80
C GLY A 213 14.11 -6.97 7.42
N MET A 214 13.28 -6.91 6.36
CA MET A 214 13.76 -6.85 4.97
C MET A 214 14.71 -5.68 4.73
N ALA A 215 14.43 -4.54 5.35
CA ALA A 215 15.25 -3.33 5.21
C ALA A 215 16.61 -3.47 5.92
N ALA A 216 16.68 -4.23 7.02
CA ALA A 216 17.91 -4.53 7.73
C ALA A 216 18.78 -5.58 7.04
N GLY A 217 18.27 -6.27 6.02
CA GLY A 217 19.00 -7.35 5.32
C GLY A 217 18.91 -8.71 6.04
N ALA A 218 17.91 -8.85 6.91
CA ALA A 218 17.62 -10.11 7.61
C ALA A 218 16.78 -11.06 6.74
#